data_5845a2eedfae8725d44caa16dafc80d8
#
_entry.id   5845a2eedfae8725d44caa16dafc80d8
#
_cell.length_a   1.000
_cell.length_b   1.000
_cell.length_c   1.000
_cell.angle_alpha   90.00
_cell.angle_beta   90.00
_cell.angle_gamma   90.00
#
_symmetry.space_group_name_H-M   'P 1'
#
loop_
_entity.id
_entity.type
_entity.pdbx_description
1 polymer ?
#
loop_
_entity_poly.entity_id
_entity_poly.type
_entity_poly.pdbx_seq_one_letter_code
_entity_poly.pdbx_strand_id
1 'polypeptide(L)'
;MLQLIVHIVSFFRLEKKLITFPIVFFILSYIFNYGHIPIKAFNLDFGNNVLFPLWYVQFDVYKEAALFTLLSQGMIFIGLFFFYKFMIKKHTTAYTKHSIFDISLKKIQLIGIICFLIGIIPTLYIDISRLILFFQGGYANVFNLNVHDFVEVIANFFNFSIFALIIGFSNNKKIANIIFGTTIVYKVIMMSSGGRGESIVFLVGLFIVWENLVYHLSAKQIIFLILFGYLGLVLLNFIANVRNISGFSIIEIKDIFLYSLTNNQIVMALSEFGSTFSTICFTIASKPSQTYGLNYILPIILV
;
A
#
# COMPACT_ATOMS: atom_id res chain seq x y z
N MET A 1 16.69 4.34 -9.90
CA MET A 1 17.31 3.15 -9.26
C MET A 1 18.44 3.53 -8.30
N LEU A 2 19.46 4.30 -8.72
CA LEU A 2 20.59 4.69 -7.83
C LEU A 2 20.10 5.41 -6.55
N GLN A 3 19.18 6.36 -6.69
CA GLN A 3 18.57 7.09 -5.56
C GLN A 3 17.89 6.15 -4.55
N LEU A 4 17.12 5.16 -5.01
CA LEU A 4 16.49 4.16 -4.14
C LEU A 4 17.53 3.37 -3.34
N ILE A 5 18.61 2.94 -4.00
CA ILE A 5 19.72 2.22 -3.34
C ILE A 5 20.33 3.09 -2.24
N VAL A 6 20.59 4.39 -2.53
CA VAL A 6 21.10 5.34 -1.54
C VAL A 6 20.16 5.47 -0.35
N HIS A 7 18.85 5.57 -0.59
CA HIS A 7 17.85 5.67 0.47
C HIS A 7 17.85 4.41 1.36
N ILE A 8 17.78 3.22 0.75
CA ILE A 8 17.79 1.94 1.47
C ILE A 8 19.07 1.78 2.30
N VAL A 9 20.24 1.99 1.67
CA VAL A 9 21.53 1.84 2.35
C VAL A 9 21.68 2.82 3.51
N SER A 10 21.20 4.05 3.34
CA SER A 10 21.26 5.07 4.39
C SER A 10 20.44 4.69 5.62
N PHE A 11 19.19 4.23 5.43
CA PHE A 11 18.35 3.79 6.56
C PHE A 11 18.82 2.46 7.14
N PHE A 12 19.28 1.52 6.32
CA PHE A 12 19.89 0.28 6.80
C PHE A 12 21.09 0.54 7.72
N ARG A 13 21.96 1.50 7.37
CA ARG A 13 23.09 1.91 8.22
C ARG A 13 22.65 2.54 9.55
N LEU A 14 21.51 3.26 9.56
CA LEU A 14 20.97 3.87 10.77
C LEU A 14 20.32 2.85 11.71
N GLU A 15 19.52 1.94 11.18
CA GLU A 15 18.67 1.05 11.98
C GLU A 15 19.21 -0.38 12.09
N LYS A 16 20.16 -0.76 11.21
CA LYS A 16 20.75 -2.11 11.12
C LYS A 16 19.69 -3.22 10.95
N LYS A 17 18.52 -2.87 10.40
CA LYS A 17 17.42 -3.77 10.07
C LYS A 17 17.00 -3.55 8.63
N LEU A 18 16.58 -4.63 7.93
CA LEU A 18 16.08 -4.56 6.54
C LEU A 18 14.61 -4.19 6.47
N ILE A 19 13.82 -4.65 7.43
CA ILE A 19 12.37 -4.40 7.47
C ILE A 19 12.11 -3.29 8.47
N THR A 20 12.16 -2.04 7.97
CA THR A 20 11.85 -0.85 8.74
C THR A 20 10.89 0.03 7.95
N PHE A 21 10.13 0.87 8.65
CA PHE A 21 9.15 1.73 7.98
C PHE A 21 9.77 2.58 6.86
N PRO A 22 10.92 3.29 7.03
CA PRO A 22 11.49 4.10 5.95
C PRO A 22 11.91 3.27 4.73
N ILE A 23 12.52 2.10 4.94
CA ILE A 23 12.98 1.24 3.84
C ILE A 23 11.78 0.76 3.02
N VAL A 24 10.77 0.21 3.70
CA VAL A 24 9.56 -0.28 3.01
C VAL A 24 8.79 0.86 2.36
N PHE A 25 8.68 2.02 3.02
CA PHE A 25 8.07 3.22 2.45
C PHE A 25 8.73 3.62 1.13
N PHE A 26 10.07 3.70 1.08
CA PHE A 26 10.76 4.06 -0.15
C PHE A 26 10.62 3.00 -1.24
N ILE A 27 10.70 1.71 -0.91
CA ILE A 27 10.47 0.63 -1.90
C ILE A 27 9.08 0.78 -2.53
N LEU A 28 8.03 0.91 -1.72
CA LEU A 28 6.67 1.09 -2.23
C LEU A 28 6.53 2.39 -3.00
N SER A 29 7.01 3.50 -2.45
CA SER A 29 6.93 4.81 -3.10
C SER A 29 7.60 4.81 -4.48
N TYR A 30 8.72 4.10 -4.65
CA TYR A 30 9.36 3.94 -5.95
C TYR A 30 8.57 3.05 -6.90
N ILE A 31 7.96 1.97 -6.40
CA ILE A 31 7.08 1.13 -7.22
C ILE A 31 5.89 1.95 -7.74
N PHE A 32 5.23 2.70 -6.86
CA PHE A 32 4.06 3.51 -7.22
C PHE A 32 4.39 4.69 -8.14
N ASN A 33 5.49 5.39 -7.87
CA ASN A 33 5.80 6.63 -8.59
C ASN A 33 6.76 6.45 -9.77
N TYR A 34 7.43 5.30 -9.90
CA TYR A 34 8.41 5.05 -10.96
C TYR A 34 8.19 3.74 -11.71
N GLY A 35 7.16 2.95 -11.38
CA GLY A 35 6.96 1.62 -11.96
C GLY A 35 6.96 1.60 -13.48
N HIS A 36 6.42 2.64 -14.14
CA HIS A 36 6.43 2.77 -15.59
C HIS A 36 7.81 3.13 -16.19
N ILE A 37 8.67 3.81 -15.42
CA ILE A 37 9.97 4.27 -15.93
C ILE A 37 10.89 3.11 -16.33
N PRO A 38 11.15 2.10 -15.47
CA PRO A 38 11.98 0.95 -15.85
C PRO A 38 11.34 0.13 -16.99
N ILE A 39 10.00 0.00 -17.04
CA ILE A 39 9.34 -0.72 -18.13
C ILE A 39 9.68 -0.05 -19.46
N LYS A 40 9.54 1.28 -19.54
CA LYS A 40 9.85 2.06 -20.74
C LYS A 40 11.36 2.08 -21.05
N ALA A 41 12.22 2.29 -20.04
CA ALA A 41 13.65 2.40 -20.20
C ALA A 41 14.31 1.11 -20.70
N PHE A 42 13.82 -0.06 -20.26
CA PHE A 42 14.35 -1.38 -20.63
C PHE A 42 13.50 -2.09 -21.67
N ASN A 43 12.50 -1.42 -22.24
CA ASN A 43 11.57 -1.97 -23.25
C ASN A 43 10.94 -3.30 -22.81
N LEU A 44 10.44 -3.35 -21.55
CA LEU A 44 9.88 -4.55 -20.94
C LEU A 44 8.39 -4.75 -21.23
N ASP A 45 7.81 -4.01 -22.18
CA ASP A 45 6.37 -4.07 -22.49
C ASP A 45 5.93 -5.39 -23.12
N PHE A 46 6.84 -6.16 -23.72
CA PHE A 46 6.60 -7.48 -24.32
C PHE A 46 5.28 -7.62 -25.12
N GLY A 47 4.77 -6.52 -25.67
CA GLY A 47 3.52 -6.50 -26.44
C GLY A 47 2.23 -6.51 -25.63
N ASN A 48 2.29 -6.39 -24.31
CA ASN A 48 1.12 -6.42 -23.41
C ASN A 48 0.43 -5.05 -23.24
N ASN A 49 0.86 -4.02 -23.96
CA ASN A 49 0.30 -2.67 -23.88
C ASN A 49 0.26 -2.07 -22.46
N VAL A 50 1.17 -2.49 -21.60
CA VAL A 50 1.21 -2.07 -20.19
C VAL A 50 1.50 -0.58 -20.01
N LEU A 51 2.06 0.08 -21.04
CA LEU A 51 2.35 1.52 -21.06
C LEU A 51 1.29 2.34 -21.80
N PHE A 52 0.15 1.73 -22.15
CA PHE A 52 -0.93 2.41 -22.91
C PHE A 52 -1.25 3.81 -22.36
N PRO A 53 -1.39 4.06 -21.06
CA PRO A 53 -1.67 5.40 -20.55
C PRO A 53 -0.60 6.44 -20.89
N LEU A 54 0.65 6.03 -21.16
CA LEU A 54 1.77 6.92 -21.45
C LEU A 54 2.02 7.11 -22.97
N TRP A 55 1.30 6.42 -23.85
CA TRP A 55 1.50 6.56 -25.30
C TRP A 55 1.19 7.96 -25.80
N TYR A 56 0.25 8.65 -25.16
CA TYR A 56 -0.17 10.01 -25.53
C TYR A 56 0.62 11.10 -24.81
N VAL A 57 1.58 10.74 -23.96
CA VAL A 57 2.38 11.69 -23.19
C VAL A 57 3.61 12.11 -24.00
N GLN A 58 3.75 13.41 -24.26
CA GLN A 58 4.92 13.96 -24.91
C GLN A 58 6.19 13.70 -24.07
N PHE A 59 7.32 13.50 -24.76
CA PHE A 59 8.58 13.14 -24.11
C PHE A 59 9.07 14.20 -23.11
N ASP A 60 8.84 15.48 -23.39
CA ASP A 60 9.23 16.56 -22.48
C ASP A 60 8.42 16.55 -21.19
N VAL A 61 7.10 16.32 -21.27
CA VAL A 61 6.23 16.12 -20.10
C VAL A 61 6.68 14.91 -19.28
N TYR A 62 7.04 13.82 -19.96
CA TYR A 62 7.55 12.62 -19.30
C TYR A 62 8.84 12.90 -18.52
N LYS A 63 9.79 13.66 -19.12
CA LYS A 63 11.04 14.06 -18.44
C LYS A 63 10.75 14.95 -17.23
N GLU A 64 9.88 15.94 -17.39
CA GLU A 64 9.51 16.86 -16.32
C GLU A 64 8.85 16.11 -15.16
N ALA A 65 7.94 15.20 -15.44
CA ALA A 65 7.31 14.34 -14.44
C ALA A 65 8.34 13.46 -13.70
N ALA A 66 9.28 12.87 -14.43
CA ALA A 66 10.33 12.04 -13.84
C ALA A 66 11.25 12.86 -12.93
N LEU A 67 11.64 14.07 -13.36
CA LEU A 67 12.47 14.98 -12.57
C LEU A 67 11.72 15.46 -11.30
N PHE A 68 10.46 15.87 -11.44
CA PHE A 68 9.62 16.28 -10.33
C PHE A 68 9.50 15.17 -9.28
N THR A 69 9.23 13.94 -9.71
CA THR A 69 9.12 12.79 -8.83
C THR A 69 10.46 12.49 -8.13
N LEU A 70 11.57 12.59 -8.86
CA LEU A 70 12.91 12.37 -8.31
C LEU A 70 13.26 13.40 -7.22
N LEU A 71 12.96 14.67 -7.46
CA LEU A 71 13.15 15.74 -6.48
C LEU A 71 12.26 15.55 -5.26
N SER A 72 10.99 15.22 -5.45
CA SER A 72 10.04 14.95 -4.37
C SER A 72 10.50 13.82 -3.46
N GLN A 73 10.93 12.69 -4.03
CA GLN A 73 11.48 11.58 -3.26
C GLN A 73 12.76 11.94 -2.51
N GLY A 74 13.62 12.77 -3.12
CA GLY A 74 14.81 13.32 -2.47
C GLY A 74 14.48 14.19 -1.25
N MET A 75 13.48 15.06 -1.37
CA MET A 75 13.06 15.92 -0.26
C MET A 75 12.43 15.12 0.88
N ILE A 76 11.59 14.12 0.56
CA ILE A 76 11.03 13.20 1.57
C ILE A 76 12.16 12.44 2.28
N PHE A 77 13.16 11.95 1.52
CA PHE A 77 14.32 11.27 2.10
C PHE A 77 15.08 12.18 3.07
N ILE A 78 15.39 13.42 2.67
CA ILE A 78 16.09 14.38 3.51
C ILE A 78 15.30 14.59 4.81
N GLY A 79 14.00 14.86 4.73
CA GLY A 79 13.14 15.08 5.90
C GLY A 79 13.13 13.87 6.84
N LEU A 80 12.88 12.67 6.33
CA LEU A 80 12.88 11.44 7.12
C LEU A 80 14.26 11.12 7.70
N PHE A 81 15.34 11.30 6.93
CA PHE A 81 16.71 11.02 7.38
C PHE A 81 17.11 11.93 8.55
N PHE A 82 16.81 13.24 8.46
CA PHE A 82 17.03 14.15 9.56
C PHE A 82 16.19 13.81 10.78
N PHE A 83 14.91 13.50 10.58
CA PHE A 83 14.02 13.07 11.67
C PHE A 83 14.59 11.85 12.40
N TYR A 84 14.97 10.80 11.66
CA TYR A 84 15.54 9.58 12.24
C TYR A 84 16.89 9.84 12.92
N LYS A 85 17.76 10.63 12.30
CA LYS A 85 19.09 10.90 12.82
C LYS A 85 19.08 11.76 14.10
N PHE A 86 18.24 12.80 14.12
CA PHE A 86 18.27 13.77 15.21
C PHE A 86 17.23 13.50 16.29
N MET A 87 16.04 13.07 15.91
CA MET A 87 14.94 12.88 16.86
C MET A 87 14.98 11.50 17.52
N ILE A 88 15.08 10.44 16.74
CA ILE A 88 15.04 9.07 17.29
C ILE A 88 16.34 8.73 18.04
N LYS A 89 17.51 9.08 17.48
CA LYS A 89 18.79 8.81 18.13
C LYS A 89 18.96 9.58 19.45
N LYS A 90 18.42 10.78 19.55
CA LYS A 90 18.42 11.57 20.78
C LYS A 90 17.51 10.97 21.85
N HIS A 91 16.40 10.36 21.43
CA HIS A 91 15.46 9.73 22.35
C HIS A 91 15.90 8.34 22.82
N THR A 92 16.62 7.55 22.02
CA THR A 92 17.11 6.21 22.48
C THR A 92 18.10 6.29 23.62
N THR A 93 18.86 7.38 23.77
CA THR A 93 19.74 7.60 24.94
C THR A 93 18.99 8.16 26.18
N ALA A 94 17.81 8.77 25.98
CA ALA A 94 16.98 9.31 27.06
C ALA A 94 15.88 8.33 27.54
N TYR A 95 15.51 7.36 26.71
CA TYR A 95 14.42 6.41 26.98
C TYR A 95 14.71 5.39 28.10
N THR A 96 15.94 5.35 28.60
CA THR A 96 16.27 4.45 29.71
C THR A 96 15.81 4.97 31.07
N LYS A 97 15.27 6.17 31.22
CA LYS A 97 14.94 6.71 32.54
C LYS A 97 13.50 7.22 32.78
N HIS A 98 12.77 7.72 31.81
CA HIS A 98 11.34 8.06 31.98
C HIS A 98 10.65 8.06 30.62
N SER A 99 9.84 7.06 30.33
CA SER A 99 8.94 7.08 29.18
C SER A 99 7.83 8.10 29.44
N ILE A 100 7.85 9.23 28.73
CA ILE A 100 6.79 10.24 28.74
C ILE A 100 5.44 9.64 28.27
N PHE A 101 5.48 8.46 27.65
CA PHE A 101 4.32 7.67 27.24
C PHE A 101 4.41 6.25 27.81
N ASP A 102 4.23 6.09 29.09
CA ASP A 102 3.94 4.79 29.69
C ASP A 102 2.46 4.42 29.43
N ILE A 103 2.10 4.43 28.12
CA ILE A 103 0.80 3.91 27.71
C ILE A 103 0.87 2.40 27.90
N SER A 104 0.23 1.91 28.96
CA SER A 104 0.22 0.49 29.22
C SER A 104 -0.39 -0.24 28.01
N LEU A 105 0.22 -1.34 27.57
CA LEU A 105 -0.29 -2.17 26.46
C LEU A 105 -1.77 -2.53 26.67
N LYS A 106 -2.23 -2.64 27.91
CA LYS A 106 -3.64 -2.85 28.24
C LYS A 106 -4.54 -1.70 27.81
N LYS A 107 -4.07 -0.44 27.90
CA LYS A 107 -4.85 0.73 27.42
C LYS A 107 -4.94 0.72 25.90
N ILE A 108 -3.84 0.41 25.20
CA ILE A 108 -3.84 0.29 23.73
C ILE A 108 -4.79 -0.85 23.30
N GLN A 109 -4.73 -1.98 23.99
CA GLN A 109 -5.63 -3.11 23.76
C GLN A 109 -7.11 -2.71 23.94
N LEU A 110 -7.43 -1.98 25.01
CA LEU A 110 -8.79 -1.50 25.26
C LEU A 110 -9.28 -0.54 24.15
N ILE A 111 -8.43 0.43 23.77
CA ILE A 111 -8.72 1.35 22.67
C ILE A 111 -8.95 0.56 21.37
N GLY A 112 -8.08 -0.43 21.09
CA GLY A 112 -8.22 -1.31 19.93
C GLY A 112 -9.56 -2.04 19.91
N ILE A 113 -9.99 -2.60 21.05
CA ILE A 113 -11.28 -3.29 21.17
C ILE A 113 -12.45 -2.33 20.94
N ILE A 114 -12.41 -1.15 21.55
CA ILE A 114 -13.47 -0.14 21.40
C ILE A 114 -13.57 0.30 19.93
N CYS A 115 -12.45 0.65 19.29
CA CYS A 115 -12.43 1.03 17.88
C CYS A 115 -12.89 -0.11 16.96
N PHE A 116 -12.56 -1.36 17.30
CA PHE A 116 -13.03 -2.54 16.57
C PHE A 116 -14.54 -2.67 16.63
N LEU A 117 -15.13 -2.57 17.81
CA LEU A 117 -16.59 -2.67 17.99
C LEU A 117 -17.34 -1.54 17.27
N ILE A 118 -16.77 -0.33 17.26
CA ILE A 118 -17.37 0.82 16.56
C ILE A 118 -17.24 0.65 15.04
N GLY A 119 -16.06 0.25 14.54
CA GLY A 119 -15.76 0.23 13.12
C GLY A 119 -16.24 -1.01 12.38
N ILE A 120 -16.43 -2.17 13.05
CA ILE A 120 -16.68 -3.44 12.36
C ILE A 120 -18.00 -3.45 11.58
N ILE A 121 -19.08 -2.92 12.16
CA ILE A 121 -20.40 -2.94 11.54
C ILE A 121 -20.43 -2.07 10.27
N PRO A 122 -19.97 -0.79 10.31
CA PRO A 122 -19.88 0.05 9.11
C PRO A 122 -18.97 -0.55 8.04
N THR A 123 -17.82 -1.11 8.45
CA THR A 123 -16.88 -1.75 7.50
C THR A 123 -17.52 -2.94 6.80
N LEU A 124 -18.13 -3.86 7.55
CA LEU A 124 -18.81 -5.01 6.97
C LEU A 124 -19.97 -4.59 6.06
N TYR A 125 -20.72 -3.55 6.42
CA TYR A 125 -21.78 -3.02 5.57
C TYR A 125 -21.23 -2.55 4.21
N ILE A 126 -20.16 -1.75 4.22
CA ILE A 126 -19.53 -1.25 2.99
C ILE A 126 -18.95 -2.40 2.16
N ASP A 127 -18.20 -3.29 2.79
CA ASP A 127 -17.49 -4.36 2.11
C ASP A 127 -18.42 -5.42 1.53
N ILE A 128 -19.47 -5.79 2.26
CA ILE A 128 -20.52 -6.71 1.75
C ILE A 128 -21.29 -6.05 0.60
N SER A 129 -21.61 -4.76 0.71
CA SER A 129 -22.29 -4.03 -0.37
C SER A 129 -21.40 -3.98 -1.63
N ARG A 130 -20.10 -3.74 -1.49
CA ARG A 130 -19.13 -3.78 -2.60
C ARG A 130 -19.08 -5.17 -3.24
N LEU A 131 -19.05 -6.24 -2.44
CA LEU A 131 -19.05 -7.62 -2.95
C LEU A 131 -20.34 -7.93 -3.70
N ILE A 132 -21.51 -7.55 -3.18
CA ILE A 132 -22.79 -7.77 -3.85
C ILE A 132 -22.82 -7.07 -5.21
N LEU A 133 -22.43 -5.78 -5.26
CA LEU A 133 -22.36 -5.02 -6.51
C LEU A 133 -21.36 -5.63 -7.50
N PHE A 134 -20.23 -6.12 -7.01
CA PHE A 134 -19.24 -6.82 -7.83
C PHE A 134 -19.83 -8.09 -8.47
N PHE A 135 -20.54 -8.92 -7.70
CA PHE A 135 -21.17 -10.14 -8.25
C PHE A 135 -22.36 -9.85 -9.18
N GLN A 136 -23.06 -8.72 -9.02
CA GLN A 136 -24.20 -8.35 -9.85
C GLN A 136 -23.80 -7.80 -11.23
N GLY A 137 -22.70 -7.08 -11.35
CA GLY A 137 -22.35 -6.39 -12.60
C GLY A 137 -20.88 -6.09 -12.77
N GLY A 138 -20.02 -6.81 -12.08
CA GLY A 138 -18.57 -6.66 -12.19
C GLY A 138 -18.02 -5.42 -11.50
N TYR A 139 -16.75 -5.17 -11.74
CA TYR A 139 -16.00 -4.12 -11.05
C TYR A 139 -16.56 -2.70 -11.28
N ALA A 140 -17.10 -2.42 -12.46
CA ALA A 140 -17.66 -1.10 -12.76
C ALA A 140 -18.83 -0.73 -11.84
N ASN A 141 -19.64 -1.72 -11.43
CA ASN A 141 -20.76 -1.47 -10.54
C ASN A 141 -20.35 -1.09 -9.11
N VAL A 142 -19.16 -1.48 -8.69
CA VAL A 142 -18.67 -1.12 -7.34
C VAL A 142 -18.53 0.40 -7.17
N PHE A 143 -18.23 1.13 -8.26
CA PHE A 143 -18.16 2.60 -8.24
C PHE A 143 -19.52 3.29 -8.09
N ASN A 144 -20.61 2.56 -8.28
CA ASN A 144 -21.96 3.09 -8.08
C ASN A 144 -22.41 3.01 -6.61
N LEU A 145 -21.59 2.44 -5.73
CA LEU A 145 -21.86 2.40 -4.30
C LEU A 145 -21.79 3.82 -3.73
N ASN A 146 -22.94 4.33 -3.34
CA ASN A 146 -23.05 5.62 -2.68
C ASN A 146 -23.20 5.38 -1.17
N VAL A 147 -22.13 5.66 -0.43
CA VAL A 147 -22.11 5.53 1.04
C VAL A 147 -22.02 6.94 1.61
N HIS A 148 -22.75 7.18 2.68
CA HIS A 148 -22.67 8.45 3.37
C HIS A 148 -21.27 8.61 4.01
N ASP A 149 -20.62 9.77 3.82
CA ASP A 149 -19.24 10.05 4.27
C ASP A 149 -19.01 9.71 5.75
N PHE A 150 -20.02 9.98 6.59
CA PHE A 150 -19.97 9.66 8.01
C PHE A 150 -19.79 8.16 8.29
N VAL A 151 -20.41 7.29 7.49
CA VAL A 151 -20.28 5.83 7.61
C VAL A 151 -18.85 5.40 7.23
N GLU A 152 -18.26 6.01 6.19
CA GLU A 152 -16.87 5.75 5.78
C GLU A 152 -15.88 6.18 6.85
N VAL A 153 -16.10 7.35 7.47
CA VAL A 153 -15.24 7.83 8.57
C VAL A 153 -15.28 6.84 9.75
N ILE A 154 -16.47 6.34 10.12
CA ILE A 154 -16.57 5.35 11.20
C ILE A 154 -15.92 4.02 10.80
N ALA A 155 -16.07 3.59 9.55
CA ALA A 155 -15.45 2.35 9.05
C ALA A 155 -13.93 2.40 9.17
N ASN A 156 -13.28 3.57 9.05
CA ASN A 156 -11.83 3.70 9.20
C ASN A 156 -11.32 3.34 10.60
N PHE A 157 -12.17 3.39 11.64
CA PHE A 157 -11.80 2.91 12.97
C PHE A 157 -11.48 1.42 12.99
N PHE A 158 -12.06 0.63 12.09
CA PHE A 158 -11.71 -0.78 11.95
C PHE A 158 -10.23 -0.97 11.58
N ASN A 159 -9.75 -0.27 10.55
CA ASN A 159 -8.35 -0.36 10.14
C ASN A 159 -7.40 0.07 11.26
N PHE A 160 -7.70 1.19 11.94
CA PHE A 160 -6.93 1.63 13.10
C PHE A 160 -6.94 0.60 14.24
N SER A 161 -8.10 -0.03 14.51
CA SER A 161 -8.26 -1.00 15.57
C SER A 161 -7.36 -2.22 15.42
N ILE A 162 -7.18 -2.71 14.18
CA ILE A 162 -6.33 -3.87 13.89
C ILE A 162 -4.87 -3.58 14.28
N PHE A 163 -4.35 -2.39 13.94
CA PHE A 163 -3.01 -1.98 14.39
C PHE A 163 -2.92 -1.91 15.91
N ALA A 164 -3.88 -1.26 16.55
CA ALA A 164 -3.92 -1.12 18.00
C ALA A 164 -4.03 -2.49 18.71
N LEU A 165 -4.80 -3.44 18.16
CA LEU A 165 -4.92 -4.79 18.70
C LEU A 165 -3.62 -5.58 18.57
N ILE A 166 -2.93 -5.53 17.42
CA ILE A 166 -1.63 -6.21 17.27
C ILE A 166 -0.60 -5.63 18.25
N ILE A 167 -0.54 -4.30 18.40
CA ILE A 167 0.34 -3.64 19.37
C ILE A 167 -0.05 -4.04 20.79
N GLY A 168 -1.33 -3.95 21.13
CA GLY A 168 -1.84 -4.27 22.48
C GLY A 168 -1.63 -5.73 22.89
N PHE A 169 -1.74 -6.67 21.93
CA PHE A 169 -1.51 -8.09 22.15
C PHE A 169 -0.08 -8.55 21.82
N SER A 170 0.88 -7.65 21.60
CA SER A 170 2.25 -8.01 21.20
C SER A 170 2.93 -8.98 22.17
N ASN A 171 2.62 -8.91 23.47
CA ASN A 171 3.09 -9.86 24.47
C ASN A 171 2.43 -11.25 24.38
N ASN A 172 1.26 -11.36 23.75
CA ASN A 172 0.58 -12.63 23.48
C ASN A 172 0.65 -12.98 22.00
N LYS A 173 1.80 -13.56 21.61
CA LYS A 173 2.10 -13.90 20.21
C LYS A 173 1.02 -14.72 19.54
N LYS A 174 0.32 -15.62 20.29
CA LYS A 174 -0.74 -16.45 19.71
C LYS A 174 -1.93 -15.63 19.24
N ILE A 175 -2.41 -14.71 20.09
CA ILE A 175 -3.53 -13.83 19.74
C ILE A 175 -3.13 -12.87 18.62
N ALA A 176 -1.96 -12.23 18.71
CA ALA A 176 -1.47 -11.32 17.68
C ALA A 176 -1.33 -12.01 16.31
N ASN A 177 -0.85 -13.27 16.26
CA ASN A 177 -0.76 -14.05 15.03
C ASN A 177 -2.15 -14.41 14.47
N ILE A 178 -3.13 -14.71 15.32
CA ILE A 178 -4.50 -14.97 14.88
C ILE A 178 -5.09 -13.72 14.27
N ILE A 179 -4.97 -12.56 14.93
CA ILE A 179 -5.47 -11.27 14.41
C ILE A 179 -4.79 -10.95 13.07
N PHE A 180 -3.47 -11.10 12.98
CA PHE A 180 -2.72 -10.87 11.75
C PHE A 180 -3.19 -11.80 10.62
N GLY A 181 -3.27 -13.11 10.85
CA GLY A 181 -3.67 -14.09 9.86
C GLY A 181 -5.11 -13.91 9.37
N THR A 182 -6.06 -13.70 10.29
CA THR A 182 -7.47 -13.44 9.93
C THR A 182 -7.63 -12.15 9.13
N THR A 183 -6.86 -11.11 9.47
CA THR A 183 -6.87 -9.86 8.72
C THR A 183 -6.31 -10.02 7.31
N ILE A 184 -5.24 -10.82 7.11
CA ILE A 184 -4.73 -11.12 5.77
C ILE A 184 -5.80 -11.79 4.93
N VAL A 185 -6.42 -12.85 5.45
CA VAL A 185 -7.48 -13.58 4.72
C VAL A 185 -8.65 -12.64 4.36
N TYR A 186 -9.11 -11.85 5.32
CA TYR A 186 -10.16 -10.87 5.09
C TYR A 186 -9.81 -9.87 3.99
N LYS A 187 -8.62 -9.23 4.07
CA LYS A 187 -8.18 -8.24 3.06
C LYS A 187 -7.97 -8.86 1.68
N VAL A 188 -7.46 -10.09 1.60
CA VAL A 188 -7.33 -10.81 0.31
C VAL A 188 -8.71 -11.05 -0.33
N ILE A 189 -9.71 -11.45 0.45
CA ILE A 189 -11.08 -11.59 -0.05
C ILE A 189 -11.61 -10.25 -0.56
N MET A 190 -11.40 -9.17 0.18
CA MET A 190 -11.86 -7.82 -0.21
C MET A 190 -11.14 -7.25 -1.43
N MET A 191 -9.91 -7.70 -1.74
CA MET A 191 -9.21 -7.30 -2.97
C MET A 191 -9.97 -7.69 -4.26
N SER A 192 -10.81 -8.73 -4.22
CA SER A 192 -11.62 -9.13 -5.37
C SER A 192 -12.64 -8.07 -5.78
N SER A 193 -13.17 -7.31 -4.83
CA SER A 193 -14.15 -6.23 -5.09
C SER A 193 -13.51 -4.90 -5.53
N GLY A 194 -12.18 -4.79 -5.61
CA GLY A 194 -11.51 -3.67 -6.27
C GLY A 194 -10.53 -2.84 -5.45
N GLY A 195 -10.59 -2.83 -4.13
CA GLY A 195 -9.72 -2.04 -3.24
C GLY A 195 -8.30 -2.59 -3.06
N ARG A 196 -7.64 -3.08 -4.14
CA ARG A 196 -6.34 -3.77 -4.06
C ARG A 196 -5.23 -2.89 -3.53
N GLY A 197 -5.10 -1.68 -4.06
CA GLY A 197 -4.03 -0.75 -3.67
C GLY A 197 -4.10 -0.40 -2.18
N GLU A 198 -5.28 -0.04 -1.70
CA GLU A 198 -5.54 0.29 -0.29
C GLU A 198 -5.26 -0.93 0.61
N SER A 199 -5.74 -2.11 0.22
CA SER A 199 -5.53 -3.34 0.99
C SER A 199 -4.06 -3.73 1.06
N ILE A 200 -3.29 -3.58 -0.01
CA ILE A 200 -1.84 -3.89 -0.03
C ILE A 200 -1.09 -2.93 0.88
N VAL A 201 -1.34 -1.61 0.78
CA VAL A 201 -0.69 -0.62 1.65
C VAL A 201 -0.98 -0.89 3.12
N PHE A 202 -2.25 -1.20 3.44
CA PHE A 202 -2.65 -1.59 4.79
C PHE A 202 -1.91 -2.85 5.27
N LEU A 203 -1.90 -3.93 4.48
CA LEU A 203 -1.24 -5.19 4.84
C LEU A 203 0.28 -5.03 5.00
N VAL A 204 0.92 -4.21 4.17
CA VAL A 204 2.36 -3.93 4.32
C VAL A 204 2.62 -3.17 5.61
N GLY A 205 1.82 -2.15 5.95
CA GLY A 205 1.92 -1.44 7.23
C GLY A 205 1.73 -2.38 8.43
N LEU A 206 0.73 -3.25 8.35
CA LEU A 206 0.43 -4.24 9.37
C LEU A 206 1.57 -5.26 9.54
N PHE A 207 2.15 -5.72 8.42
CA PHE A 207 3.29 -6.61 8.40
C PHE A 207 4.52 -5.99 9.09
N ILE A 208 4.81 -4.71 8.83
CA ILE A 208 5.92 -4.00 9.49
C ILE A 208 5.71 -3.97 11.00
N VAL A 209 4.50 -3.64 11.46
CA VAL A 209 4.18 -3.61 12.90
C VAL A 209 4.29 -5.00 13.52
N TRP A 210 3.73 -6.02 12.88
CA TRP A 210 3.77 -7.40 13.33
C TRP A 210 5.21 -7.93 13.39
N GLU A 211 6.03 -7.70 12.37
CA GLU A 211 7.43 -8.14 12.32
C GLU A 211 8.25 -7.49 13.43
N ASN A 212 8.08 -6.19 13.67
CA ASN A 212 8.88 -5.48 14.65
C ASN A 212 8.48 -5.76 16.10
N LEU A 213 7.20 -6.08 16.37
CA LEU A 213 6.69 -6.21 17.75
C LEU A 213 6.38 -7.65 18.17
N VAL A 214 6.02 -8.53 17.24
CA VAL A 214 5.51 -9.86 17.55
C VAL A 214 6.49 -10.96 17.15
N TYR A 215 6.98 -10.91 15.90
CA TYR A 215 7.77 -12.01 15.36
C TYR A 215 8.84 -11.52 14.39
N HIS A 216 10.10 -11.63 14.80
CA HIS A 216 11.23 -11.28 13.93
C HIS A 216 11.51 -12.37 12.91
N LEU A 217 11.50 -12.00 11.63
CA LEU A 217 11.77 -12.93 10.54
C LEU A 217 13.26 -13.18 10.35
N SER A 218 13.62 -14.45 10.20
CA SER A 218 14.95 -14.85 9.78
C SER A 218 15.15 -14.58 8.28
N ALA A 219 16.41 -14.48 7.82
CA ALA A 219 16.74 -14.29 6.41
C ALA A 219 16.11 -15.36 5.49
N LYS A 220 16.05 -16.63 5.95
CA LYS A 220 15.39 -17.71 5.21
C LYS A 220 13.89 -17.47 5.04
N GLN A 221 13.22 -16.99 6.06
CA GLN A 221 11.78 -16.65 6.02
C GLN A 221 11.51 -15.47 5.11
N ILE A 222 12.40 -14.47 5.06
CA ILE A 222 12.30 -13.35 4.13
C ILE A 222 12.39 -13.84 2.68
N ILE A 223 13.33 -14.74 2.35
CA ILE A 223 13.44 -15.32 1.01
C ILE A 223 12.14 -16.07 0.66
N PHE A 224 11.63 -16.87 1.59
CA PHE A 224 10.36 -17.58 1.39
C PHE A 224 9.19 -16.62 1.18
N LEU A 225 9.15 -15.52 1.92
CA LEU A 225 8.14 -14.48 1.77
C LEU A 225 8.21 -13.78 0.40
N ILE A 226 9.41 -13.58 -0.15
CA ILE A 226 9.59 -13.05 -1.51
C ILE A 226 9.02 -14.02 -2.56
N LEU A 227 9.30 -15.32 -2.42
CA LEU A 227 8.74 -16.35 -3.31
C LEU A 227 7.22 -16.42 -3.21
N PHE A 228 6.66 -16.37 -2.00
CA PHE A 228 5.22 -16.30 -1.78
C PHE A 228 4.63 -15.00 -2.30
N GLY A 229 5.37 -13.90 -2.20
CA GLY A 229 4.99 -12.60 -2.77
C GLY A 229 4.81 -12.67 -4.29
N TYR A 230 5.68 -13.41 -4.99
CA TYR A 230 5.51 -13.64 -6.42
C TYR A 230 4.22 -14.40 -6.74
N LEU A 231 3.91 -15.46 -5.99
CA LEU A 231 2.63 -16.15 -6.12
C LEU A 231 1.44 -15.24 -5.81
N GLY A 232 1.60 -14.34 -4.84
CA GLY A 232 0.61 -13.30 -4.53
C GLY A 232 0.36 -12.38 -5.73
N LEU A 233 1.40 -11.96 -6.46
CA LEU A 233 1.26 -11.17 -7.69
C LEU A 233 0.51 -11.93 -8.78
N VAL A 234 0.79 -13.24 -8.96
CA VAL A 234 0.05 -14.11 -9.89
C VAL A 234 -1.45 -14.11 -9.54
N LEU A 235 -1.77 -14.31 -8.26
CA LEU A 235 -3.16 -14.30 -7.78
C LEU A 235 -3.83 -12.94 -7.97
N LEU A 236 -3.15 -11.85 -7.69
CA LEU A 236 -3.68 -10.49 -7.90
C LEU A 236 -3.99 -10.21 -9.37
N ASN A 237 -3.11 -10.65 -10.29
CA ASN A 237 -3.35 -10.53 -11.72
C ASN A 237 -4.48 -11.43 -12.18
N PHE A 238 -4.54 -12.67 -11.69
CA PHE A 238 -5.67 -13.56 -11.94
C PHE A 238 -7.00 -12.94 -11.51
N ILE A 239 -7.09 -12.41 -10.29
CA ILE A 239 -8.28 -11.72 -9.79
C ILE A 239 -8.63 -10.51 -10.67
N ALA A 240 -7.60 -9.74 -11.13
CA ALA A 240 -7.79 -8.61 -12.01
C ALA A 240 -8.45 -9.00 -13.34
N ASN A 241 -8.02 -10.09 -13.92
CA ASN A 241 -8.52 -10.57 -15.21
C ASN A 241 -9.92 -11.18 -15.07
N VAL A 242 -10.14 -12.01 -14.05
CA VAL A 242 -11.45 -12.63 -13.78
C VAL A 242 -12.56 -11.60 -13.55
N ARG A 243 -12.25 -10.50 -12.85
CA ARG A 243 -13.25 -9.45 -12.56
C ARG A 243 -13.80 -8.74 -13.79
N ASN A 244 -13.07 -8.79 -14.92
CA ASN A 244 -13.47 -8.10 -16.16
C ASN A 244 -14.36 -8.96 -17.05
N ILE A 245 -14.71 -10.20 -16.63
CA ILE A 245 -15.53 -11.12 -17.42
C ILE A 245 -16.96 -11.05 -16.95
N SER A 246 -17.83 -10.80 -17.88
CA SER A 246 -19.29 -10.89 -17.69
C SER A 246 -19.74 -12.34 -17.97
N GLY A 247 -19.80 -13.17 -16.93
CA GLY A 247 -20.22 -14.56 -17.03
C GLY A 247 -19.08 -15.54 -16.74
N PHE A 248 -19.30 -16.48 -15.81
CA PHE A 248 -18.29 -17.43 -15.38
C PHE A 248 -18.42 -18.75 -16.16
N SER A 249 -17.52 -18.99 -17.14
CA SER A 249 -17.27 -20.35 -17.62
C SER A 249 -16.00 -20.91 -16.98
N ILE A 250 -16.04 -22.20 -16.59
CA ILE A 250 -14.89 -22.87 -15.97
C ILE A 250 -13.69 -22.90 -16.93
N ILE A 251 -13.95 -22.97 -18.23
CA ILE A 251 -12.91 -23.00 -19.28
C ILE A 251 -12.19 -21.65 -19.33
N GLU A 252 -12.90 -20.55 -19.34
CA GLU A 252 -12.34 -19.19 -19.33
C GLU A 252 -11.52 -18.93 -18.07
N ILE A 253 -11.98 -19.38 -16.90
CA ILE A 253 -11.23 -19.26 -15.64
C ILE A 253 -9.88 -19.98 -15.72
N LYS A 254 -9.86 -21.19 -16.30
CA LYS A 254 -8.63 -21.97 -16.51
C LYS A 254 -7.66 -21.22 -17.44
N ASP A 255 -8.14 -20.70 -18.55
CA ASP A 255 -7.32 -20.01 -19.55
C ASP A 255 -6.73 -18.72 -18.96
N ILE A 256 -7.50 -17.97 -18.17
CA ILE A 256 -7.01 -16.78 -17.46
C ILE A 256 -5.96 -17.14 -16.41
N PHE A 257 -6.16 -18.25 -15.69
CA PHE A 257 -5.16 -18.68 -14.71
C PHE A 257 -3.84 -19.05 -15.40
N LEU A 258 -3.88 -19.80 -16.51
CA LEU A 258 -2.70 -20.12 -17.31
C LEU A 258 -2.05 -18.88 -17.89
N TYR A 259 -2.84 -17.92 -18.40
CA TYR A 259 -2.35 -16.62 -18.86
C TYR A 259 -1.65 -15.86 -17.73
N SER A 260 -2.22 -15.85 -16.54
CA SER A 260 -1.62 -15.23 -15.37
C SER A 260 -0.31 -15.89 -14.91
N LEU A 261 -0.10 -17.16 -15.19
CA LEU A 261 1.15 -17.89 -14.90
C LEU A 261 2.25 -17.61 -15.96
N THR A 262 1.86 -17.42 -17.22
CA THR A 262 2.82 -17.29 -18.33
C THR A 262 3.34 -15.87 -18.52
N ASN A 263 2.59 -14.87 -18.08
CA ASN A 263 3.01 -13.47 -18.19
C ASN A 263 4.05 -13.07 -17.13
N ASN A 264 4.83 -12.04 -17.46
CA ASN A 264 5.77 -11.47 -16.51
C ASN A 264 5.02 -10.66 -15.43
N GLN A 265 4.70 -11.32 -14.31
CA GLN A 265 3.92 -10.75 -13.22
C GLN A 265 4.57 -9.52 -12.58
N ILE A 266 5.90 -9.44 -12.59
CA ILE A 266 6.62 -8.28 -12.05
C ILE A 266 6.35 -7.06 -12.92
N VAL A 267 6.39 -7.22 -14.26
CA VAL A 267 6.12 -6.12 -15.20
C VAL A 267 4.67 -5.68 -15.09
N MET A 268 3.72 -6.61 -15.01
CA MET A 268 2.31 -6.30 -14.82
C MET A 268 2.04 -5.54 -13.51
N ALA A 269 2.62 -6.00 -12.40
CA ALA A 269 2.50 -5.33 -11.12
C ALA A 269 3.16 -3.94 -11.13
N LEU A 270 4.36 -3.80 -11.71
CA LEU A 270 5.02 -2.50 -11.85
C LEU A 270 4.21 -1.54 -12.71
N SER A 271 3.54 -2.03 -13.76
CA SER A 271 2.66 -1.21 -14.59
C SER A 271 1.43 -0.76 -13.81
N GLU A 272 0.76 -1.69 -13.13
CA GLU A 272 -0.45 -1.38 -12.39
C GLU A 272 -0.19 -0.39 -11.25
N PHE A 273 0.78 -0.70 -10.41
CA PHE A 273 1.15 0.21 -9.30
C PHE A 273 1.82 1.49 -9.80
N GLY A 274 2.58 1.42 -10.89
CA GLY A 274 3.25 2.56 -11.51
C GLY A 274 2.31 3.53 -12.24
N SER A 275 1.00 3.23 -12.31
CA SER A 275 0.00 4.10 -12.94
C SER A 275 -0.11 5.50 -12.31
N THR A 276 0.30 5.66 -11.04
CA THR A 276 0.44 6.96 -10.38
C THR A 276 1.36 7.90 -11.15
N PHE A 277 2.41 7.38 -11.80
CA PHE A 277 3.29 8.19 -12.65
C PHE A 277 2.55 8.78 -13.86
N SER A 278 1.63 8.03 -14.46
CA SER A 278 0.77 8.56 -15.54
C SER A 278 -0.06 9.74 -15.05
N THR A 279 -0.63 9.67 -13.85
CA THR A 279 -1.38 10.77 -13.24
C THR A 279 -0.51 12.01 -13.09
N ILE A 280 0.75 11.88 -12.64
CA ILE A 280 1.69 13.00 -12.55
C ILE A 280 1.94 13.60 -13.95
N CYS A 281 2.17 12.76 -14.96
CA CYS A 281 2.34 13.22 -16.35
C CYS A 281 1.12 14.02 -16.85
N PHE A 282 -0.08 13.51 -16.64
CA PHE A 282 -1.31 14.20 -17.05
C PHE A 282 -1.53 15.50 -16.28
N THR A 283 -1.20 15.53 -14.99
CA THR A 283 -1.28 16.75 -14.18
C THR A 283 -0.33 17.83 -14.72
N ILE A 284 0.90 17.47 -15.07
CA ILE A 284 1.87 18.41 -15.66
C ILE A 284 1.40 18.86 -17.04
N ALA A 285 0.92 17.94 -17.89
CA ALA A 285 0.42 18.25 -19.22
C ALA A 285 -0.77 19.20 -19.22
N SER A 286 -1.68 19.05 -18.25
CA SER A 286 -2.86 19.91 -18.11
C SER A 286 -2.54 21.34 -17.66
N LYS A 287 -1.30 21.61 -17.20
CA LYS A 287 -0.85 22.92 -16.70
C LYS A 287 -1.89 23.58 -15.77
N PRO A 288 -2.30 22.89 -14.69
CA PRO A 288 -3.31 23.45 -13.77
C PRO A 288 -2.82 24.78 -13.21
N SER A 289 -3.75 25.67 -12.89
CA SER A 289 -3.42 26.92 -12.21
C SER A 289 -2.66 26.62 -10.94
N GLN A 290 -1.48 27.22 -10.78
CA GLN A 290 -0.66 27.00 -9.60
C GLN A 290 -1.33 27.70 -8.39
N THR A 291 -1.82 26.92 -7.46
CA THR A 291 -2.47 27.41 -6.23
C THR A 291 -1.49 27.59 -5.07
N TYR A 292 -0.20 27.28 -5.28
CA TYR A 292 0.87 27.39 -4.27
C TYR A 292 0.52 26.76 -2.92
N GLY A 293 -0.23 25.68 -2.95
CA GLY A 293 -0.66 24.95 -1.75
C GLY A 293 -1.94 25.49 -1.10
N LEU A 294 -2.56 26.53 -1.62
CA LEU A 294 -3.82 27.06 -1.09
C LEU A 294 -4.95 26.03 -1.07
N ASN A 295 -4.94 25.07 -2.01
CA ASN A 295 -5.89 23.96 -2.04
C ASN A 295 -5.83 23.06 -0.79
N TYR A 296 -4.71 23.04 -0.06
CA TYR A 296 -4.58 22.29 1.19
C TYR A 296 -5.00 23.11 2.41
N ILE A 297 -4.91 24.44 2.30
CA ILE A 297 -5.19 25.36 3.40
C ILE A 297 -6.67 25.80 3.40
N LEU A 298 -7.24 26.04 2.23
CA LEU A 298 -8.64 26.46 2.08
C LEU A 298 -9.65 25.54 2.76
N PRO A 299 -9.57 24.19 2.65
CA PRO A 299 -10.49 23.31 3.36
C PRO A 299 -10.40 23.43 4.89
N ILE A 300 -9.22 23.80 5.43
CA ILE A 300 -9.02 23.96 6.88
C ILE A 300 -9.63 25.28 7.38
N ILE A 301 -9.65 26.31 6.53
CA ILE A 301 -10.16 27.66 6.88
C ILE A 301 -11.67 27.76 6.65
N LEU A 302 -12.21 26.99 5.69
CA LEU A 302 -13.62 27.06 5.29
C LEU A 302 -14.54 26.07 6.04
N VAL A 303 -14.00 25.27 6.96
CA VAL A 303 -14.73 24.43 7.91
C VAL A 303 -14.89 25.19 9.21
#